data_962341f2b430c584d3f26ef4ff524781
#
_entry.id   962341f2b430c584d3f26ef4ff524781
#
_cell.length_a   1.000
_cell.length_b   1.000
_cell.length_c   1.000
_cell.angle_alpha   90.00
_cell.angle_beta   90.00
_cell.angle_gamma   90.00
#
_symmetry.space_group_name_H-M   'P 1'
#
loop_
_entity.id
_entity.type
_entity.pdbx_description
1 polymer ?
#
loop_
_entity_poly.entity_id
_entity_poly.type
_entity_poly.pdbx_seq_one_letter_code
_entity_poly.pdbx_strand_id
1 'polypeptide(L)'
;MSDEFAFGFELIYGVWFMAATLAAYIIRKPGVALVTEVLASVVELLMGNSGGLTVVLTGFIQGLGAEVIFACFRYKKWNLLSMSLASMLSALFIFCYELYYLSYYLLAPSMLAAQLAVRFVSAIVFSGIICKLAGDGLARTGVVKSYAIGSAVKAGKVYDDED
;
A
#
# COMPACT_ATOMS: atom_id res chain seq x y z
N MET A 1 23.00 13.62 3.10
CA MET A 1 21.56 13.90 2.97
C MET A 1 21.12 14.27 4.37
N SER A 2 20.54 15.46 4.56
CA SER A 2 20.17 15.91 5.91
C SER A 2 19.08 15.00 6.48
N ASP A 3 19.12 14.73 7.79
CA ASP A 3 18.16 13.85 8.46
C ASP A 3 16.72 14.33 8.26
N GLU A 4 16.51 15.65 8.17
CA GLU A 4 15.21 16.27 7.89
C GLU A 4 14.63 15.87 6.53
N PHE A 5 15.46 15.69 5.50
CA PHE A 5 15.01 15.25 4.18
C PHE A 5 14.58 13.78 4.19
N ALA A 6 15.30 12.94 4.94
CA ALA A 6 14.94 11.52 5.10
C ALA A 6 13.58 11.36 5.78
N PHE A 7 13.32 12.10 6.88
CA PHE A 7 12.02 12.07 7.55
C PHE A 7 10.88 12.65 6.69
N GLY A 8 11.15 13.71 5.92
CA GLY A 8 10.16 14.27 4.99
C GLY A 8 9.71 13.27 3.94
N PHE A 9 10.64 12.46 3.43
CA PHE A 9 10.34 11.39 2.47
C PHE A 9 9.49 10.28 3.10
N GLU A 10 9.79 9.89 4.33
CA GLU A 10 9.01 8.87 5.06
C GLU A 10 7.55 9.30 5.31
N LEU A 11 7.28 10.60 5.48
CA LEU A 11 5.92 11.13 5.67
C LEU A 11 5.00 10.89 4.46
N ILE A 12 5.55 10.86 3.26
CA ILE A 12 4.79 10.64 2.02
C ILE A 12 4.95 9.21 1.47
N TYR A 13 5.74 8.38 2.14
CA TYR A 13 6.05 7.03 1.66
C TYR A 13 4.81 6.16 1.44
N GLY A 14 3.75 6.39 2.22
CA GLY A 14 2.47 5.69 2.08
C GLY A 14 1.80 5.84 0.72
N VAL A 15 2.15 6.86 -0.05
CA VAL A 15 1.64 7.07 -1.41
C VAL A 15 2.04 5.94 -2.35
N TRP A 16 3.25 5.37 -2.17
CA TRP A 16 3.74 4.26 -2.98
C TRP A 16 2.93 2.98 -2.82
N PHE A 17 2.25 2.78 -1.69
CA PHE A 17 1.41 1.59 -1.46
C PHE A 17 -0.03 1.76 -1.94
N MET A 18 -0.42 2.96 -2.39
CA MET A 18 -1.81 3.27 -2.74
C MET A 18 -2.31 2.45 -3.93
N ALA A 19 -1.45 2.16 -4.91
CA ALA A 19 -1.82 1.40 -6.09
C ALA A 19 -2.29 -0.01 -5.72
N ALA A 20 -1.50 -0.73 -4.92
CA ALA A 20 -1.84 -2.08 -4.44
C ALA A 20 -3.15 -2.11 -3.65
N THR A 21 -3.26 -1.24 -2.63
CA THR A 21 -4.39 -1.27 -1.69
C THR A 21 -5.68 -0.79 -2.34
N LEU A 22 -5.65 0.28 -3.13
CA LEU A 22 -6.83 0.80 -3.81
C LEU A 22 -7.38 -0.19 -4.84
N ALA A 23 -6.51 -0.75 -5.69
CA ALA A 23 -6.92 -1.72 -6.70
C ALA A 23 -7.46 -3.01 -6.07
N ALA A 24 -6.80 -3.52 -5.02
CA ALA A 24 -7.27 -4.69 -4.29
C ALA A 24 -8.64 -4.43 -3.64
N TYR A 25 -8.85 -3.25 -3.06
CA TYR A 25 -10.11 -2.86 -2.45
C TYR A 25 -11.27 -2.79 -3.46
N ILE A 26 -11.00 -2.30 -4.67
CA ILE A 26 -12.02 -2.18 -5.73
C ILE A 26 -12.33 -3.54 -6.36
N ILE A 27 -11.31 -4.32 -6.68
CA ILE A 27 -11.42 -5.55 -7.48
C ILE A 27 -11.71 -6.77 -6.61
N ARG A 28 -11.15 -6.83 -5.40
CA ARG A 28 -11.34 -7.87 -4.38
C ARG A 28 -11.04 -9.30 -4.87
N LYS A 29 -9.99 -9.45 -5.68
CA LYS A 29 -9.54 -10.75 -6.19
C LYS A 29 -8.11 -11.06 -5.74
N PRO A 30 -7.76 -12.35 -5.58
CA PRO A 30 -6.38 -12.76 -5.30
C PRO A 30 -5.40 -12.27 -6.37
N GLY A 31 -4.20 -11.86 -5.93
CA GLY A 31 -3.13 -11.41 -6.81
C GLY A 31 -3.21 -9.96 -7.26
N VAL A 32 -4.32 -9.28 -7.04
CA VAL A 32 -4.52 -7.91 -7.55
C VAL A 32 -3.56 -6.91 -6.93
N ALA A 33 -3.32 -6.97 -5.61
CA ALA A 33 -2.41 -6.07 -4.95
C ALA A 33 -0.99 -6.19 -5.51
N LEU A 34 -0.50 -7.42 -5.63
CA LEU A 34 0.83 -7.70 -6.18
C LEU A 34 0.96 -7.23 -7.63
N VAL A 35 0.03 -7.64 -8.50
CA VAL A 35 0.08 -7.31 -9.93
C VAL A 35 0.00 -5.80 -10.16
N THR A 36 -0.88 -5.12 -9.43
CA THR A 36 -1.05 -3.67 -9.59
C THR A 36 0.19 -2.90 -9.17
N GLU A 37 0.83 -3.31 -8.06
CA GLU A 37 2.04 -2.65 -7.58
C GLU A 37 3.23 -2.87 -8.54
N VAL A 38 3.36 -4.08 -9.07
CA VAL A 38 4.36 -4.35 -10.12
C VAL A 38 4.09 -3.54 -11.37
N LEU A 39 2.85 -3.43 -11.81
CA LEU A 39 2.51 -2.59 -12.98
C LEU A 39 2.79 -1.12 -12.71
N ALA A 40 2.46 -0.61 -11.52
CA ALA A 40 2.75 0.77 -11.12
C ALA A 40 4.25 1.05 -11.16
N SER A 41 5.07 0.14 -10.65
CA SER A 41 6.53 0.26 -10.65
C SER A 41 7.13 0.15 -12.06
N VAL A 42 6.54 -0.64 -12.95
CA VAL A 42 6.94 -0.67 -14.38
C VAL A 42 6.62 0.66 -15.06
N VAL A 43 5.47 1.24 -14.79
CA VAL A 43 5.12 2.58 -15.31
C VAL A 43 6.09 3.63 -14.78
N GLU A 44 6.41 3.59 -13.50
CA GLU A 44 7.39 4.49 -12.86
C GLU A 44 8.78 4.36 -13.51
N LEU A 45 9.23 3.13 -13.80
CA LEU A 45 10.47 2.88 -14.54
C LEU A 45 10.43 3.50 -15.94
N LEU A 46 9.34 3.33 -16.67
CA LEU A 46 9.17 3.88 -18.02
C LEU A 46 9.09 5.42 -18.02
N MET A 47 8.63 6.02 -16.94
CA MET A 47 8.63 7.48 -16.75
C MET A 47 10.02 8.05 -16.44
N GLY A 48 11.05 7.21 -16.37
CA GLY A 48 12.43 7.66 -16.21
C GLY A 48 12.92 7.69 -14.76
N ASN A 49 12.36 6.85 -13.88
CA ASN A 49 12.89 6.72 -12.52
C ASN A 49 14.37 6.27 -12.57
N SER A 50 15.22 6.97 -11.82
CA SER A 50 16.67 6.74 -11.77
C SER A 50 17.06 5.40 -11.11
N GLY A 51 16.12 4.75 -10.39
CA GLY A 51 16.35 3.47 -9.73
C GLY A 51 16.48 2.27 -10.69
N GLY A 52 16.14 2.45 -11.99
CA GLY A 52 16.24 1.36 -12.97
C GLY A 52 15.39 0.15 -12.59
N LEU A 53 15.86 -1.05 -12.90
CA LEU A 53 15.12 -2.30 -12.64
C LEU A 53 14.85 -2.57 -11.15
N THR A 54 15.60 -1.95 -10.24
CA THR A 54 15.34 -2.11 -8.80
C THR A 54 13.98 -1.57 -8.38
N VAL A 55 13.45 -0.58 -9.11
CA VAL A 55 12.09 -0.04 -8.88
C VAL A 55 11.03 -1.13 -9.05
N VAL A 56 11.18 -2.00 -10.05
CA VAL A 56 10.25 -3.12 -10.26
C VAL A 56 10.36 -4.15 -9.14
N LEU A 57 11.58 -4.41 -8.66
CA LEU A 57 11.80 -5.29 -7.51
C LEU A 57 11.16 -4.72 -6.23
N THR A 58 11.31 -3.42 -5.99
CA THR A 58 10.67 -2.78 -4.84
C THR A 58 9.14 -2.85 -4.92
N GLY A 59 8.55 -2.61 -6.11
CA GLY A 59 7.12 -2.79 -6.33
C GLY A 59 6.65 -4.22 -6.07
N PHE A 60 7.43 -5.22 -6.47
CA PHE A 60 7.13 -6.62 -6.17
C PHE A 60 7.11 -6.88 -4.65
N ILE A 61 8.11 -6.40 -3.92
CA ILE A 61 8.23 -6.57 -2.46
C ILE A 61 7.06 -5.88 -1.74
N GLN A 62 6.72 -4.66 -2.15
CA GLN A 62 5.62 -3.87 -1.59
C GLN A 62 4.27 -4.55 -1.85
N GLY A 63 4.01 -4.94 -3.09
CA GLY A 63 2.79 -5.63 -3.48
C GLY A 63 2.62 -6.99 -2.77
N LEU A 64 3.73 -7.71 -2.57
CA LEU A 64 3.71 -8.97 -1.83
C LEU A 64 3.27 -8.77 -0.37
N GLY A 65 3.75 -7.71 0.29
CA GLY A 65 3.34 -7.38 1.66
C GLY A 65 1.83 -7.17 1.78
N ALA A 66 1.23 -6.39 0.88
CA ALA A 66 -0.21 -6.19 0.84
C ALA A 66 -0.97 -7.48 0.53
N GLU A 67 -0.51 -8.24 -0.45
CA GLU A 67 -1.14 -9.49 -0.89
C GLU A 67 -1.20 -10.53 0.24
N VAL A 68 -0.13 -10.66 1.03
CA VAL A 68 -0.07 -11.58 2.18
C VAL A 68 -1.18 -11.27 3.19
N ILE A 69 -1.41 -10.00 3.53
CA ILE A 69 -2.47 -9.63 4.46
C ILE A 69 -3.85 -9.94 3.88
N PHE A 70 -4.12 -9.58 2.63
CA PHE A 70 -5.41 -9.90 2.00
C PHE A 70 -5.63 -11.41 1.90
N ALA A 71 -4.58 -12.19 1.65
CA ALA A 71 -4.64 -13.65 1.68
C ALA A 71 -4.93 -14.20 3.09
N CYS A 72 -4.32 -13.65 4.14
CA CYS A 72 -4.61 -14.00 5.54
C CYS A 72 -6.09 -13.78 5.89
N PHE A 73 -6.68 -12.69 5.40
CA PHE A 73 -8.12 -12.43 5.52
C PHE A 73 -8.96 -13.21 4.49
N ARG A 74 -8.34 -14.11 3.71
CA ARG A 74 -8.99 -14.94 2.68
C ARG A 74 -9.78 -14.11 1.65
N TYR A 75 -9.38 -12.85 1.41
CA TYR A 75 -10.04 -11.90 0.50
C TYR A 75 -11.52 -11.64 0.84
N LYS A 76 -11.89 -11.79 2.11
CA LYS A 76 -13.28 -11.64 2.58
C LYS A 76 -13.51 -10.36 3.39
N LYS A 77 -12.48 -9.85 4.06
CA LYS A 77 -12.58 -8.65 4.90
C LYS A 77 -11.91 -7.47 4.20
N TRP A 78 -12.72 -6.46 3.88
CA TRP A 78 -12.31 -5.25 3.16
C TRP A 78 -12.63 -4.00 3.97
N ASN A 79 -12.23 -4.00 5.21
CA ASN A 79 -12.41 -2.91 6.15
C ASN A 79 -11.12 -2.08 6.30
N LEU A 80 -11.20 -0.98 7.04
CA LEU A 80 -10.07 -0.11 7.30
C LEU A 80 -8.90 -0.86 7.96
N LEU A 81 -9.20 -1.81 8.86
CA LEU A 81 -8.18 -2.60 9.53
C LEU A 81 -7.36 -3.46 8.54
N SER A 82 -8.03 -4.16 7.62
CA SER A 82 -7.33 -5.01 6.64
C SER A 82 -6.48 -4.19 5.68
N MET A 83 -6.95 -3.01 5.27
CA MET A 83 -6.20 -2.11 4.40
C MET A 83 -4.99 -1.49 5.13
N SER A 84 -5.18 -1.06 6.38
CA SER A 84 -4.08 -0.53 7.20
C SER A 84 -3.01 -1.58 7.48
N LEU A 85 -3.41 -2.82 7.82
CA LEU A 85 -2.46 -3.91 8.02
C LEU A 85 -1.72 -4.28 6.72
N ALA A 86 -2.41 -4.27 5.58
CA ALA A 86 -1.80 -4.52 4.28
C ALA A 86 -0.70 -3.50 3.98
N SER A 87 -0.99 -2.21 4.16
CA SER A 87 -0.01 -1.14 3.95
C SER A 87 1.14 -1.18 4.96
N MET A 88 0.88 -1.51 6.22
CA MET A 88 1.93 -1.67 7.24
C MET A 88 2.87 -2.82 6.90
N LEU A 89 2.35 -3.97 6.45
CA LEU A 89 3.20 -5.10 6.08
C LEU A 89 4.00 -4.80 4.80
N SER A 90 3.42 -4.11 3.83
CA SER A 90 4.15 -3.60 2.66
C SER A 90 5.31 -2.68 3.08
N ALA A 91 5.04 -1.75 4.00
CA ALA A 91 6.04 -0.85 4.55
C ALA A 91 7.15 -1.59 5.28
N LEU A 92 6.82 -2.63 6.04
CA LEU A 92 7.80 -3.45 6.74
C LEU A 92 8.67 -4.24 5.76
N PHE A 93 8.08 -4.86 4.75
CA PHE A 93 8.82 -5.67 3.78
C PHE A 93 9.83 -4.83 3.00
N ILE A 94 9.40 -3.66 2.52
CA ILE A 94 10.33 -2.77 1.80
C ILE A 94 11.38 -2.18 2.75
N PHE A 95 11.03 -1.86 4.00
CA PHE A 95 11.99 -1.38 4.98
C PHE A 95 13.08 -2.42 5.26
N CYS A 96 12.72 -3.71 5.39
CA CYS A 96 13.69 -4.79 5.53
C CYS A 96 14.63 -4.90 4.31
N TYR A 97 14.10 -4.71 3.10
CA TYR A 97 14.92 -4.66 1.89
C TYR A 97 15.88 -3.46 1.91
N GLU A 98 15.38 -2.28 2.24
CA GLU A 98 16.16 -1.04 2.29
C GLU A 98 17.25 -1.06 3.37
N LEU A 99 17.04 -1.78 4.48
CA LEU A 99 18.07 -1.99 5.50
C LEU A 99 19.39 -2.48 4.90
N TYR A 100 19.31 -3.40 3.93
CA TYR A 100 20.46 -3.94 3.24
C TYR A 100 20.86 -3.13 2.02
N TYR A 101 19.90 -2.76 1.18
CA TYR A 101 20.16 -2.10 -0.10
C TYR A 101 20.68 -0.66 0.08
N LEU A 102 20.15 0.10 1.03
CA LEU A 102 20.57 1.46 1.35
C LEU A 102 21.56 1.52 2.53
N SER A 103 21.99 0.36 3.02
CA SER A 103 22.91 0.27 4.18
C SER A 103 22.37 0.96 5.44
N TYR A 104 21.07 0.98 5.64
CA TYR A 104 20.42 1.57 6.81
C TYR A 104 20.82 0.91 8.12
N TYR A 105 21.34 -0.34 8.08
CA TYR A 105 21.89 -1.01 9.25
C TYR A 105 23.07 -0.26 9.89
N LEU A 106 23.66 0.73 9.20
CA LEU A 106 24.69 1.61 9.73
C LEU A 106 24.14 2.77 10.56
N LEU A 107 22.83 3.03 10.48
CA LEU A 107 22.17 4.09 11.25
C LEU A 107 21.95 3.65 12.70
N ALA A 108 21.81 4.63 13.60
CA ALA A 108 21.47 4.36 14.98
C ALA A 108 20.11 3.64 15.08
N PRO A 109 19.95 2.62 15.94
CA PRO A 109 18.68 1.90 16.09
C PRO A 109 17.49 2.80 16.42
N SER A 110 17.71 3.89 17.13
CA SER A 110 16.68 4.89 17.45
C SER A 110 16.18 5.62 16.20
N MET A 111 17.06 5.93 15.24
CA MET A 111 16.67 6.52 13.95
C MET A 111 15.86 5.55 13.11
N LEU A 112 16.28 4.28 13.05
CA LEU A 112 15.54 3.24 12.32
C LEU A 112 14.13 3.05 12.88
N ALA A 113 13.99 3.02 14.20
CA ALA A 113 12.69 2.92 14.85
C ALA A 113 11.81 4.14 14.55
N ALA A 114 12.38 5.34 14.58
CA ALA A 114 11.65 6.56 14.25
C ALA A 114 11.19 6.60 12.78
N GLN A 115 12.07 6.25 11.83
CA GLN A 115 11.73 6.16 10.41
C GLN A 115 10.61 5.15 10.17
N LEU A 116 10.70 3.96 10.75
CA LEU A 116 9.68 2.93 10.60
C LEU A 116 8.34 3.37 11.19
N ALA A 117 8.35 4.03 12.35
CA ALA A 117 7.13 4.56 12.98
C ALA A 117 6.45 5.62 12.09
N VAL A 118 7.21 6.57 11.54
CA VAL A 118 6.68 7.60 10.62
C VAL A 118 6.14 6.94 9.35
N ARG A 119 6.86 5.97 8.79
CA ARG A 119 6.43 5.21 7.62
C ARG A 119 5.12 4.45 7.85
N PHE A 120 4.94 3.83 9.02
CA PHE A 120 3.69 3.16 9.37
C PHE A 120 2.51 4.14 9.46
N VAL A 121 2.71 5.30 10.10
CA VAL A 121 1.68 6.34 10.14
C VAL A 121 1.31 6.81 8.73
N SER A 122 2.31 7.09 7.89
CA SER A 122 2.12 7.45 6.49
C SER A 122 1.35 6.36 5.72
N ALA A 123 1.74 5.09 5.86
CA ALA A 123 1.09 3.96 5.21
C ALA A 123 -0.39 3.85 5.62
N ILE A 124 -0.70 3.98 6.90
CA ILE A 124 -2.09 3.94 7.41
C ILE A 124 -2.90 5.10 6.83
N VAL A 125 -2.37 6.32 6.85
CA VAL A 125 -3.09 7.51 6.39
C VAL A 125 -3.34 7.43 4.88
N PHE A 126 -2.30 7.29 4.06
CA PHE A 126 -2.43 7.32 2.61
C PHE A 126 -3.05 6.03 2.06
N SER A 127 -2.48 4.91 2.39
CA SER A 127 -2.86 3.64 1.78
C SER A 127 -4.00 2.93 2.52
N GLY A 128 -4.16 3.19 3.81
CA GLY A 128 -5.32 2.71 4.58
C GLY A 128 -6.53 3.62 4.42
N ILE A 129 -6.48 4.81 5.00
CA ILE A 129 -7.65 5.71 5.13
C ILE A 129 -8.02 6.34 3.79
N ILE A 130 -7.07 7.00 3.11
CA ILE A 130 -7.35 7.73 1.86
C ILE A 130 -7.79 6.77 0.77
N CYS A 131 -7.15 5.59 0.62
CA CYS A 131 -7.55 4.59 -0.37
C CYS A 131 -8.95 4.03 -0.10
N LYS A 132 -9.29 3.78 1.17
CA LYS A 132 -10.66 3.35 1.51
C LYS A 132 -11.67 4.42 1.15
N LEU A 133 -11.46 5.67 1.56
CA LEU A 133 -12.36 6.79 1.24
C LEU A 133 -12.48 7.02 -0.28
N ALA A 134 -11.37 6.93 -1.02
CA ALA A 134 -11.38 7.06 -2.47
C ALA A 134 -12.14 5.90 -3.14
N GLY A 135 -11.93 4.66 -2.70
CA GLY A 135 -12.64 3.49 -3.19
C GLY A 135 -14.15 3.57 -2.93
N ASP A 136 -14.55 3.97 -1.72
CA ASP A 136 -15.95 4.18 -1.35
C ASP A 136 -16.57 5.33 -2.16
N GLY A 137 -15.83 6.43 -2.36
CA GLY A 137 -16.24 7.53 -3.21
C GLY A 137 -16.49 7.09 -4.65
N LEU A 138 -15.55 6.36 -5.25
CA LEU A 138 -15.68 5.81 -6.61
C LEU A 138 -16.87 4.83 -6.72
N ALA A 139 -17.10 4.04 -5.69
CA ALA A 139 -18.23 3.11 -5.66
C ALA A 139 -19.58 3.86 -5.64
N ARG A 140 -19.67 4.98 -4.92
CA ARG A 140 -20.87 5.83 -4.87
C ARG A 140 -21.16 6.52 -6.21
N THR A 141 -20.13 6.94 -6.95
CA THR A 141 -20.32 7.56 -8.27
C THR A 141 -20.79 6.56 -9.33
N GLY A 142 -20.70 5.26 -9.05
CA GLY A 142 -21.08 4.19 -9.99
C GLY A 142 -20.05 3.91 -11.08
N VAL A 143 -18.91 4.60 -11.11
CA VAL A 143 -17.83 4.36 -12.08
C VAL A 143 -17.31 2.93 -12.00
N VAL A 144 -17.21 2.40 -10.77
CA VAL A 144 -16.69 1.04 -10.50
C VAL A 144 -17.81 0.01 -10.25
N LYS A 145 -19.03 0.25 -10.74
CA LYS A 145 -20.20 -0.63 -10.56
C LYS A 145 -20.03 -2.05 -11.12
N SER A 146 -19.15 -2.24 -12.09
CA SER A 146 -18.83 -3.54 -12.69
C SER A 146 -17.81 -4.35 -11.88
N TYR A 147 -17.18 -3.76 -10.88
CA TYR A 147 -16.23 -4.42 -10.01
C TYR A 147 -16.89 -4.91 -8.70
N ALA A 148 -16.16 -5.70 -7.93
CA ALA A 148 -16.68 -6.33 -6.72
C ALA A 148 -17.20 -5.32 -5.69
N ILE A 149 -16.54 -4.16 -5.54
CA ILE A 149 -16.99 -3.09 -4.64
C ILE A 149 -18.37 -2.54 -5.05
N GLY A 150 -18.63 -2.38 -6.34
CA GLY A 150 -19.91 -1.91 -6.83
C GLY A 150 -21.06 -2.89 -6.54
N SER A 151 -20.79 -4.19 -6.58
CA SER A 151 -21.74 -5.23 -6.17
C SER A 151 -22.01 -5.20 -4.67
N ALA A 152 -20.98 -4.93 -3.84
CA ALA A 152 -21.10 -4.81 -2.40
C ALA A 152 -21.94 -3.59 -1.99
N VAL A 153 -21.79 -2.46 -2.69
CA VAL A 153 -22.64 -1.24 -2.47
C VAL A 153 -24.11 -1.54 -2.75
N LYS A 154 -24.40 -2.22 -3.87
CA LYS A 154 -25.78 -2.62 -4.20
C LYS A 154 -26.41 -3.56 -3.18
N ALA A 155 -25.59 -4.38 -2.52
CA ALA A 155 -26.03 -5.30 -1.46
C ALA A 155 -26.11 -4.66 -0.07
N GLY A 156 -25.81 -3.36 0.09
CA GLY A 156 -25.79 -2.66 1.38
C GLY A 156 -24.59 -3.00 2.28
N LYS A 157 -23.69 -3.85 1.83
CA LYS A 157 -22.61 -4.43 2.65
C LYS A 157 -21.36 -3.54 2.83
N VAL A 158 -21.27 -2.41 2.15
CA VAL A 158 -20.11 -1.51 2.26
C VAL A 158 -20.15 -0.69 3.55
N TYR A 159 -21.32 -0.59 4.17
CA TYR A 159 -21.55 0.22 5.37
C TYR A 159 -21.68 -0.62 6.65
N ASP A 160 -21.86 -1.95 6.54
CA ASP A 160 -22.06 -2.86 7.67
C ASP A 160 -20.76 -3.44 8.24
N ASP A 161 -19.60 -3.10 7.69
CA ASP A 161 -18.29 -3.65 8.12
C ASP A 161 -17.66 -2.85 9.29
N GLU A 162 -18.43 -1.98 9.98
CA GLU A 162 -17.96 -1.22 11.14
C GLU A 162 -18.34 -1.85 12.50
N ASP A 163 -18.98 -3.04 12.51
CA ASP A 163 -19.28 -3.81 13.72
C ASP A 163 -18.34 -5.01 13.93
#